data_a55cd3b21259d69a6cd6804f45158ee1
#
_entry.id   a55cd3b21259d69a6cd6804f45158ee1
#
_cell.length_a   1.000
_cell.length_b   1.000
_cell.length_c   1.000
_cell.angle_alpha   90.00
_cell.angle_beta   90.00
_cell.angle_gamma   90.00
#
_symmetry.space_group_name_H-M   'P 1'
#
loop_
_entity.id
_entity.type
_entity.pdbx_description
1 polymer ?
#
loop_
_entity_poly.entity_id
_entity_poly.type
_entity_poly.pdbx_seq_one_letter_code
_entity_poly.pdbx_strand_id
1 'polypeptide(L)'
;MIRSFYGAREGSLKTERFGYVAGGYRQVVCALAARLAGQGVELRSGHPVTVVGREASAMTIVTRAESVHCDRVILTCAAPLVAALCPDLGADERQALRRLRYQGIVCASLLLTRPLGGAYMTYITDENIPFTTVIEMSTLVGRERFGGLHLAYLPKYVPADDPVFEQDDAAVSAAFRAGLTRMFPDLQASDVVALRVTRSRHVLAVPTLHYQAQMPAMATGVPGLFVVNSAQIVNAALSVNDTIRLADASAGRLLAATAR
;
A
#
# COMPACT_ATOMS: atom_id res chain seq x y z
N MET A 1 1.77 -17.97 1.96
CA MET A 1 1.90 -17.46 3.34
C MET A 1 2.86 -18.31 4.18
N ILE A 2 2.65 -19.60 4.39
CA ILE A 2 3.51 -20.48 5.22
C ILE A 2 5.00 -20.42 4.82
N ARG A 3 5.34 -20.50 3.53
CA ARG A 3 6.73 -20.40 3.05
C ARG A 3 7.44 -19.07 3.39
N SER A 4 6.71 -17.96 3.42
CA SER A 4 7.31 -16.65 3.76
C SER A 4 7.69 -16.57 5.24
N PHE A 5 6.88 -17.15 6.14
CA PHE A 5 7.20 -17.21 7.56
C PHE A 5 8.37 -18.14 7.84
N TYR A 6 8.47 -19.29 7.14
CA TYR A 6 9.61 -20.20 7.32
C TYR A 6 10.89 -19.68 6.69
N GLY A 7 10.83 -18.85 5.65
CA GLY A 7 12.01 -18.26 5.01
C GLY A 7 12.75 -17.22 5.85
N ALA A 8 12.12 -16.69 6.90
CA ALA A 8 12.73 -15.75 7.85
C ALA A 8 13.44 -16.44 9.02
N ARG A 9 13.38 -17.79 9.09
CA ARG A 9 13.98 -18.58 10.18
C ARG A 9 15.35 -19.10 9.75
N GLU A 10 16.40 -18.72 10.48
CA GLU A 10 17.73 -19.30 10.37
C GLU A 10 17.94 -20.36 11.48
N GLY A 11 18.42 -21.55 11.08
CA GLY A 11 18.81 -22.63 12.01
C GLY A 11 17.63 -23.28 12.73
N SER A 12 17.87 -23.95 13.84
CA SER A 12 16.87 -24.70 14.60
C SER A 12 15.78 -23.80 15.23
N LEU A 13 14.82 -23.38 14.44
CA LEU A 13 13.41 -23.10 14.81
C LEU A 13 13.06 -21.95 15.78
N LYS A 14 13.97 -21.19 16.38
CA LYS A 14 13.61 -20.27 17.47
C LYS A 14 13.88 -18.78 17.24
N THR A 15 14.69 -18.41 16.25
CA THR A 15 15.05 -17.00 16.05
C THR A 15 14.70 -16.55 14.63
N GLU A 16 13.83 -15.55 14.54
CA GLU A 16 13.52 -14.87 13.28
C GLU A 16 14.43 -13.65 13.13
N ARG A 17 15.01 -13.47 11.94
CA ARG A 17 15.79 -12.28 11.61
C ARG A 17 15.02 -11.40 10.64
N PHE A 18 14.88 -10.13 10.98
CA PHE A 18 14.27 -9.12 10.12
C PHE A 18 15.35 -8.14 9.65
N GLY A 19 15.32 -7.84 8.35
CA GLY A 19 16.16 -6.79 7.78
C GLY A 19 15.50 -5.42 7.91
N TYR A 20 16.27 -4.41 8.30
CA TYR A 20 15.85 -3.03 8.31
C TYR A 20 16.83 -2.18 7.50
N VAL A 21 16.31 -1.38 6.57
CA VAL A 21 17.13 -0.43 5.81
C VAL A 21 17.32 0.83 6.64
N ALA A 22 18.55 1.18 6.93
CA ALA A 22 18.86 2.42 7.66
C ALA A 22 18.25 3.62 6.94
N GLY A 23 17.45 4.42 7.66
CA GLY A 23 16.65 5.50 7.07
C GLY A 23 15.29 5.07 6.48
N GLY A 24 14.95 3.77 6.59
CA GLY A 24 13.66 3.21 6.21
C GLY A 24 13.44 3.11 4.70
N TYR A 25 12.22 2.74 4.32
CA TYR A 25 11.82 2.56 2.91
C TYR A 25 12.03 3.78 2.02
N ARG A 26 12.04 4.97 2.58
CA ARG A 26 12.32 6.21 1.85
C ARG A 26 13.66 6.12 1.11
N GLN A 27 14.68 5.52 1.72
CA GLN A 27 16.00 5.37 1.09
C GLN A 27 15.93 4.51 -0.18
N VAL A 28 15.17 3.42 -0.12
CA VAL A 28 14.95 2.53 -1.28
C VAL A 28 14.25 3.28 -2.40
N VAL A 29 13.16 3.99 -2.08
CA VAL A 29 12.37 4.73 -3.08
C VAL A 29 13.19 5.88 -3.69
N CYS A 30 13.95 6.64 -2.88
CA CYS A 30 14.80 7.71 -3.37
C CYS A 30 15.93 7.18 -4.26
N ALA A 31 16.56 6.07 -3.89
CA ALA A 31 17.61 5.45 -4.70
C ALA A 31 17.07 4.95 -6.05
N LEU A 32 15.87 4.34 -6.05
CA LEU A 32 15.20 3.91 -7.28
C LEU A 32 14.88 5.12 -8.17
N ALA A 33 14.30 6.19 -7.60
CA ALA A 33 13.97 7.39 -8.35
C ALA A 33 15.21 8.03 -8.97
N ALA A 34 16.31 8.15 -8.23
CA ALA A 34 17.58 8.68 -8.74
C ALA A 34 18.13 7.82 -9.89
N ARG A 35 18.05 6.48 -9.75
CA ARG A 35 18.49 5.56 -10.81
C ARG A 35 17.65 5.72 -12.08
N LEU A 36 16.33 5.80 -11.96
CA LEU A 36 15.42 5.98 -13.08
C LEU A 36 15.68 7.31 -13.81
N ALA A 37 15.82 8.40 -13.05
CA ALA A 37 16.15 9.69 -13.62
C ALA A 37 17.50 9.67 -14.38
N GLY A 38 18.52 8.99 -13.82
CA GLY A 38 19.80 8.77 -14.48
C GLY A 38 19.74 7.92 -15.75
N GLN A 39 18.66 7.18 -15.96
CA GLN A 39 18.37 6.41 -17.17
C GLN A 39 17.46 7.17 -18.16
N GLY A 40 17.17 8.45 -17.91
CA GLY A 40 16.33 9.28 -18.77
C GLY A 40 14.83 9.13 -18.54
N VAL A 41 14.41 8.44 -17.45
CA VAL A 41 13.00 8.37 -17.07
C VAL A 41 12.57 9.68 -16.43
N GLU A 42 11.55 10.32 -16.97
CA GLU A 42 10.95 11.51 -16.39
C GLU A 42 9.97 11.11 -15.26
N LEU A 43 10.18 11.63 -14.05
CA LEU A 43 9.34 11.39 -12.88
C LEU A 43 8.55 12.67 -12.56
N ARG A 44 7.24 12.64 -12.76
CA ARG A 44 6.32 13.76 -12.50
C ARG A 44 5.51 13.51 -11.25
N SER A 45 5.99 13.93 -10.09
CA SER A 45 5.25 13.89 -8.83
C SER A 45 4.36 15.13 -8.66
N GLY A 46 3.26 14.97 -7.90
CA GLY A 46 2.34 16.10 -7.69
C GLY A 46 1.41 16.40 -8.88
N HIS A 47 1.36 15.52 -9.86
CA HIS A 47 0.50 15.64 -11.05
C HIS A 47 -0.65 14.62 -10.98
N PRO A 48 -1.73 14.89 -10.24
CA PRO A 48 -2.85 13.96 -10.15
C PRO A 48 -3.53 13.82 -11.51
N VAL A 49 -3.55 12.58 -12.01
CA VAL A 49 -4.25 12.21 -13.24
C VAL A 49 -5.75 12.23 -12.98
N THR A 50 -6.51 12.84 -13.86
CA THR A 50 -7.98 12.94 -13.78
C THR A 50 -8.68 12.07 -14.79
N VAL A 51 -8.09 11.92 -16.00
CA VAL A 51 -8.63 11.08 -17.07
C VAL A 51 -7.48 10.41 -17.83
N VAL A 52 -7.70 9.18 -18.23
CA VAL A 52 -6.87 8.47 -19.21
C VAL A 52 -7.80 7.97 -20.31
N GLY A 53 -7.56 8.40 -21.52
CA GLY A 53 -8.37 8.08 -22.67
C GLY A 53 -7.52 7.84 -23.92
N ARG A 54 -8.21 7.59 -25.03
CA ARG A 54 -7.61 7.44 -26.35
C ARG A 54 -8.15 8.48 -27.32
N GLU A 55 -7.26 9.23 -27.93
CA GLU A 55 -7.60 10.19 -28.98
C GLU A 55 -6.91 9.77 -30.28
N ALA A 56 -7.71 9.47 -31.29
CA ALA A 56 -7.25 8.92 -32.57
C ALA A 56 -6.33 7.69 -32.39
N SER A 57 -5.03 7.84 -32.64
CA SER A 57 -4.04 6.76 -32.52
C SER A 57 -3.22 6.78 -31.24
N ALA A 58 -3.29 7.86 -30.43
CA ALA A 58 -2.48 8.05 -29.24
C ALA A 58 -3.31 7.88 -27.94
N MET A 59 -2.63 7.53 -26.87
CA MET A 59 -3.19 7.62 -25.54
C MET A 59 -3.02 9.03 -24.99
N THR A 60 -4.02 9.52 -24.26
CA THR A 60 -4.02 10.85 -23.64
C THR A 60 -4.17 10.72 -22.14
N ILE A 61 -3.26 11.33 -21.39
CA ILE A 61 -3.29 11.43 -19.94
C ILE A 61 -3.59 12.87 -19.57
N VAL A 62 -4.72 13.10 -18.91
CA VAL A 62 -5.15 14.45 -18.49
C VAL A 62 -4.85 14.63 -17.01
N THR A 63 -4.17 15.71 -16.67
CA THR A 63 -3.96 16.19 -15.31
C THR A 63 -4.66 17.56 -15.16
N ARG A 64 -4.63 18.12 -13.95
CA ARG A 64 -5.12 19.50 -13.75
C ARG A 64 -4.29 20.55 -14.47
N ALA A 65 -3.03 20.26 -14.76
CA ALA A 65 -2.07 21.21 -15.30
C ALA A 65 -1.91 21.10 -16.83
N GLU A 66 -1.98 19.88 -17.35
CA GLU A 66 -1.63 19.58 -18.74
C GLU A 66 -2.27 18.28 -19.24
N SER A 67 -2.25 18.11 -20.56
CA SER A 67 -2.49 16.83 -21.22
C SER A 67 -1.21 16.31 -21.85
N VAL A 68 -0.94 15.01 -21.67
CA VAL A 68 0.23 14.33 -22.21
C VAL A 68 -0.22 13.25 -23.19
N HIS A 69 0.37 13.24 -24.38
CA HIS A 69 0.13 12.21 -25.38
C HIS A 69 1.28 11.21 -25.40
N CYS A 70 0.95 9.92 -25.53
CA CYS A 70 1.91 8.84 -25.60
C CYS A 70 1.34 7.64 -26.34
N ASP A 71 2.20 6.71 -26.73
CA ASP A 71 1.79 5.50 -27.45
C ASP A 71 1.05 4.51 -26.53
N ARG A 72 1.44 4.45 -25.27
CA ARG A 72 0.94 3.47 -24.31
C ARG A 72 0.88 4.01 -22.91
N VAL A 73 -0.10 3.52 -22.16
CA VAL A 73 -0.27 3.82 -20.73
C VAL A 73 -0.35 2.52 -19.94
N ILE A 74 0.41 2.44 -18.86
CA ILE A 74 0.33 1.36 -17.88
C ILE A 74 -0.19 1.96 -16.57
N LEU A 75 -1.40 1.58 -16.17
CA LEU A 75 -1.98 1.98 -14.89
C LEU A 75 -1.60 1.00 -13.80
N THR A 76 -0.95 1.50 -12.75
CA THR A 76 -0.52 0.70 -11.60
C THR A 76 -1.37 0.95 -10.35
N CYS A 77 -2.36 1.84 -10.42
CA CYS A 77 -3.28 2.12 -9.33
C CYS A 77 -4.30 0.98 -9.13
N ALA A 78 -5.02 1.02 -8.00
CA ALA A 78 -6.03 0.01 -7.67
C ALA A 78 -7.13 -0.07 -8.74
N ALA A 79 -7.68 -1.25 -8.97
CA ALA A 79 -8.64 -1.51 -10.03
C ALA A 79 -9.88 -0.59 -10.03
N PRO A 80 -10.51 -0.24 -8.89
CA PRO A 80 -11.60 0.73 -8.88
C PRO A 80 -11.20 2.13 -9.37
N LEU A 81 -9.95 2.54 -9.14
CA LEU A 81 -9.42 3.82 -9.63
C LEU A 81 -9.18 3.76 -11.14
N VAL A 82 -8.71 2.63 -11.68
CA VAL A 82 -8.62 2.41 -13.12
C VAL A 82 -9.98 2.60 -13.77
N ALA A 83 -11.03 1.98 -13.22
CA ALA A 83 -12.40 2.10 -13.73
C ALA A 83 -12.97 3.52 -13.65
N ALA A 84 -12.46 4.36 -12.74
CA ALA A 84 -12.85 5.76 -12.61
C ALA A 84 -12.08 6.66 -13.58
N LEU A 85 -10.80 6.39 -13.81
CA LEU A 85 -9.91 7.20 -14.65
C LEU A 85 -10.12 6.96 -16.14
N CYS A 86 -10.62 5.78 -16.54
CA CYS A 86 -10.68 5.36 -17.95
C CYS A 86 -12.12 5.24 -18.44
N PRO A 87 -12.74 6.32 -18.96
CA PRO A 87 -14.10 6.30 -19.47
C PRO A 87 -14.26 5.43 -20.74
N ASP A 88 -13.20 5.25 -21.52
CA ASP A 88 -13.22 4.49 -22.78
C ASP A 88 -13.24 2.96 -22.59
N LEU A 89 -13.02 2.45 -21.37
CA LEU A 89 -13.18 1.04 -21.07
C LEU A 89 -14.63 0.59 -21.28
N GLY A 90 -14.82 -0.60 -21.81
CA GLY A 90 -16.12 -1.22 -21.95
C GLY A 90 -16.89 -1.30 -20.61
N ALA A 91 -18.21 -1.26 -20.67
CA ALA A 91 -19.06 -1.25 -19.48
C ALA A 91 -18.79 -2.46 -18.58
N ASP A 92 -18.67 -3.66 -19.18
CA ASP A 92 -18.43 -4.91 -18.46
C ASP A 92 -17.03 -4.91 -17.81
N GLU A 93 -16.02 -4.41 -18.52
CA GLU A 93 -14.65 -4.31 -18.01
C GLU A 93 -14.58 -3.33 -16.83
N ARG A 94 -15.21 -2.15 -16.95
CA ARG A 94 -15.30 -1.21 -15.82
C ARG A 94 -16.03 -1.81 -14.63
N GLN A 95 -17.10 -2.55 -14.87
CA GLN A 95 -17.85 -3.20 -13.82
C GLN A 95 -17.01 -4.30 -13.13
N ALA A 96 -16.27 -5.10 -13.90
CA ALA A 96 -15.37 -6.12 -13.36
C ALA A 96 -14.30 -5.50 -12.46
N LEU A 97 -13.68 -4.39 -12.88
CA LEU A 97 -12.69 -3.66 -12.08
C LEU A 97 -13.29 -3.09 -10.78
N ARG A 98 -14.53 -2.57 -10.82
CA ARG A 98 -15.23 -2.03 -9.64
C ARG A 98 -15.67 -3.11 -8.64
N ARG A 99 -15.89 -4.34 -9.08
CA ARG A 99 -16.30 -5.47 -8.21
C ARG A 99 -15.18 -6.01 -7.35
N LEU A 100 -13.93 -5.72 -7.66
CA LEU A 100 -12.80 -6.16 -6.86
C LEU A 100 -12.85 -5.51 -5.48
N ARG A 101 -12.92 -6.35 -4.46
CA ARG A 101 -12.92 -5.91 -3.07
C ARG A 101 -11.51 -5.60 -2.61
N TYR A 102 -11.37 -4.54 -1.84
CA TYR A 102 -10.10 -4.15 -1.25
C TYR A 102 -10.22 -4.05 0.27
N GLN A 103 -9.17 -4.46 0.94
CA GLN A 103 -8.90 -4.10 2.31
C GLN A 103 -8.16 -2.77 2.32
N GLY A 104 -8.64 -1.85 3.14
CA GLY A 104 -7.98 -0.60 3.43
C GLY A 104 -7.34 -0.60 4.83
N ILE A 105 -6.68 0.48 5.16
CA ILE A 105 -6.03 0.70 6.44
C ILE A 105 -6.23 2.15 6.90
N VAL A 106 -6.54 2.31 8.18
CA VAL A 106 -6.34 3.55 8.93
C VAL A 106 -5.26 3.26 9.97
N CYS A 107 -4.19 4.03 9.97
CA CYS A 107 -3.06 3.77 10.84
C CYS A 107 -2.64 5.04 11.57
N ALA A 108 -2.52 4.98 12.90
CA ALA A 108 -1.84 6.00 13.66
C ALA A 108 -0.37 5.61 13.86
N SER A 109 0.53 6.55 13.56
CA SER A 109 1.95 6.48 13.91
C SER A 109 2.19 7.36 15.12
N LEU A 110 2.85 6.81 16.14
CA LEU A 110 3.11 7.50 17.41
C LEU A 110 4.61 7.59 17.68
N LEU A 111 5.04 8.75 18.17
CA LEU A 111 6.32 8.90 18.84
C LEU A 111 6.06 9.06 20.35
N LEU A 112 6.74 8.24 21.15
CA LEU A 112 6.52 8.11 22.59
C LEU A 112 7.84 8.35 23.35
N THR A 113 7.72 8.91 24.57
CA THR A 113 8.89 9.07 25.47
C THR A 113 9.32 7.77 26.12
N ARG A 114 8.42 6.79 26.23
CA ARG A 114 8.64 5.46 26.84
C ARG A 114 8.10 4.34 25.96
N PRO A 115 8.60 3.12 26.13
CA PRO A 115 8.06 1.95 25.43
C PRO A 115 6.65 1.61 25.93
N LEU A 116 5.88 0.92 25.11
CA LEU A 116 4.56 0.41 25.48
C LEU A 116 4.65 -0.89 26.28
N GLY A 117 4.94 -2.00 25.61
CA GLY A 117 4.98 -3.31 26.24
C GLY A 117 6.26 -4.09 25.95
N GLY A 118 7.18 -3.55 25.16
CA GLY A 118 8.43 -4.22 24.77
C GLY A 118 8.27 -5.37 23.78
N ALA A 119 7.04 -5.67 23.35
CA ALA A 119 6.79 -6.63 22.28
C ALA A 119 6.78 -5.93 20.92
N TYR A 120 7.51 -6.47 19.93
CA TYR A 120 7.48 -5.92 18.58
C TYR A 120 6.08 -5.83 18.01
N MET A 121 5.29 -6.89 18.17
CA MET A 121 3.94 -6.97 17.64
C MET A 121 2.98 -7.57 18.66
N THR A 122 1.89 -6.88 18.93
CA THR A 122 0.79 -7.33 19.79
C THR A 122 -0.48 -7.40 18.97
N TYR A 123 -1.00 -8.60 18.75
CA TYR A 123 -2.31 -8.80 18.11
C TYR A 123 -3.43 -8.59 19.11
N ILE A 124 -4.50 -7.93 18.70
CA ILE A 124 -5.61 -7.53 19.55
C ILE A 124 -6.82 -8.38 19.17
N THR A 125 -7.42 -9.01 20.20
CA THR A 125 -8.65 -9.80 20.08
C THR A 125 -9.84 -9.15 20.78
N ASP A 126 -9.64 -8.04 21.49
CA ASP A 126 -10.70 -7.27 22.13
C ASP A 126 -11.34 -6.33 21.11
N GLU A 127 -12.63 -6.55 20.83
CA GLU A 127 -13.42 -5.77 19.87
C GLU A 127 -13.63 -4.31 20.29
N ASN A 128 -13.44 -3.99 21.57
CA ASN A 128 -13.54 -2.62 22.07
C ASN A 128 -12.27 -1.78 21.85
N ILE A 129 -11.21 -2.37 21.33
CA ILE A 129 -10.01 -1.65 20.91
C ILE A 129 -10.14 -1.26 19.43
N PRO A 130 -9.99 0.02 19.08
CA PRO A 130 -10.32 0.52 17.73
C PRO A 130 -9.26 0.24 16.67
N PHE A 131 -8.20 -0.50 16.97
CA PHE A 131 -7.14 -0.91 16.05
C PHE A 131 -6.84 -2.41 16.23
N THR A 132 -6.26 -3.05 15.22
CA THR A 132 -6.11 -4.51 15.17
C THR A 132 -4.79 -5.01 15.75
N THR A 133 -3.80 -4.14 15.83
CA THR A 133 -2.42 -4.52 16.23
C THR A 133 -1.71 -3.31 16.82
N VAL A 134 -0.78 -3.55 17.74
CA VAL A 134 0.27 -2.60 18.12
C VAL A 134 1.58 -3.12 17.56
N ILE A 135 2.30 -2.28 16.80
CA ILE A 135 3.62 -2.59 16.25
C ILE A 135 4.62 -1.60 16.85
N GLU A 136 5.44 -2.06 17.77
CA GLU A 136 6.45 -1.24 18.44
C GLU A 136 7.80 -1.37 17.72
N MET A 137 8.02 -0.53 16.69
CA MET A 137 9.20 -0.59 15.83
C MET A 137 10.52 -0.40 16.56
N SER A 138 10.53 0.43 17.59
CA SER A 138 11.72 0.69 18.41
C SER A 138 12.23 -0.55 19.15
N THR A 139 11.41 -1.56 19.33
CA THR A 139 11.84 -2.87 19.88
C THR A 139 12.78 -3.63 18.92
N LEU A 140 12.57 -3.50 17.61
CA LEU A 140 13.42 -4.13 16.59
C LEU A 140 14.63 -3.28 16.19
N VAL A 141 14.42 -1.96 16.06
CA VAL A 141 15.38 -1.08 15.37
C VAL A 141 16.21 -0.25 16.34
N GLY A 142 15.75 -0.14 17.59
CA GLY A 142 16.32 0.76 18.59
C GLY A 142 15.81 2.19 18.48
N ARG A 143 15.60 2.85 19.61
CA ARG A 143 15.04 4.20 19.69
C ARG A 143 15.95 5.30 19.14
N GLU A 144 17.26 5.03 19.07
CA GLU A 144 18.27 5.95 18.55
C GLU A 144 17.97 6.35 17.10
N ARG A 145 17.35 5.44 16.34
CA ARG A 145 16.90 5.69 14.95
C ARG A 145 15.74 6.68 14.86
N PHE A 146 15.05 6.93 15.98
CA PHE A 146 13.89 7.80 16.08
C PHE A 146 14.14 9.01 16.99
N GLY A 147 15.39 9.47 17.07
CA GLY A 147 15.76 10.64 17.88
C GLY A 147 15.64 10.40 19.40
N GLY A 148 15.83 9.17 19.85
CA GLY A 148 15.72 8.78 21.25
C GLY A 148 14.28 8.46 21.72
N LEU A 149 13.30 8.57 20.81
CA LEU A 149 11.89 8.28 21.06
C LEU A 149 11.53 6.85 20.65
N HIS A 150 10.39 6.37 21.12
CA HIS A 150 9.84 5.07 20.75
C HIS A 150 8.80 5.26 19.64
N LEU A 151 8.98 4.53 18.52
CA LEU A 151 8.04 4.52 17.40
C LEU A 151 7.10 3.35 17.52
N ALA A 152 5.80 3.63 17.49
CA ALA A 152 4.76 2.62 17.44
C ALA A 152 3.75 2.91 16.31
N TYR A 153 3.16 1.85 15.75
CA TYR A 153 2.07 1.93 14.79
C TYR A 153 0.84 1.22 15.34
N LEU A 154 -0.32 1.81 15.13
CA LEU A 154 -1.63 1.27 15.46
C LEU A 154 -2.44 1.11 14.16
N PRO A 155 -2.28 0.02 13.41
CA PRO A 155 -3.06 -0.21 12.22
C PRO A 155 -4.47 -0.72 12.56
N LYS A 156 -5.47 -0.21 11.82
CA LYS A 156 -6.82 -0.73 11.74
C LYS A 156 -7.10 -1.14 10.30
N TYR A 157 -7.20 -2.44 10.07
CA TYR A 157 -7.57 -2.98 8.76
C TYR A 157 -9.07 -3.11 8.65
N VAL A 158 -9.65 -2.54 7.60
CA VAL A 158 -11.10 -2.49 7.37
C VAL A 158 -11.40 -2.63 5.87
N PRO A 159 -12.64 -2.96 5.48
CA PRO A 159 -13.07 -2.85 4.08
C PRO A 159 -12.86 -1.43 3.54
N ALA A 160 -12.60 -1.31 2.23
CA ALA A 160 -12.32 -0.01 1.60
C ALA A 160 -13.48 1.00 1.69
N ASP A 161 -14.69 0.54 1.95
CA ASP A 161 -15.92 1.30 2.12
C ASP A 161 -16.33 1.54 3.57
N ASP A 162 -15.45 1.20 4.53
CA ASP A 162 -15.71 1.40 5.97
C ASP A 162 -15.86 2.90 6.30
N PRO A 163 -16.87 3.27 7.13
CA PRO A 163 -17.13 4.66 7.52
C PRO A 163 -15.96 5.37 8.22
N VAL A 164 -15.01 4.63 8.80
CA VAL A 164 -13.83 5.21 9.45
C VAL A 164 -12.99 6.06 8.49
N PHE A 165 -13.08 5.82 7.20
CA PHE A 165 -12.38 6.62 6.20
C PHE A 165 -12.93 8.04 6.07
N GLU A 166 -14.16 8.29 6.47
CA GLU A 166 -14.81 9.60 6.43
C GLU A 166 -14.64 10.39 7.75
N GLN A 167 -14.14 9.72 8.80
CA GLN A 167 -13.85 10.40 10.07
C GLN A 167 -12.64 11.32 9.92
N ASP A 168 -12.65 12.45 10.59
CA ASP A 168 -11.51 13.36 10.65
C ASP A 168 -10.35 12.80 11.50
N ASP A 169 -9.18 13.42 11.40
CA ASP A 169 -7.99 12.97 12.12
C ASP A 169 -8.14 13.14 13.64
N ALA A 170 -8.92 14.11 14.10
CA ALA A 170 -9.14 14.35 15.51
C ALA A 170 -9.98 13.23 16.14
N ALA A 171 -11.06 12.82 15.48
CA ALA A 171 -11.92 11.73 15.92
C ALA A 171 -11.16 10.39 15.96
N VAL A 172 -10.41 10.05 14.89
CA VAL A 172 -9.60 8.83 14.85
C VAL A 172 -8.51 8.88 15.93
N SER A 173 -7.82 10.01 16.09
CA SER A 173 -6.77 10.17 17.10
C SER A 173 -7.31 10.00 18.51
N ALA A 174 -8.47 10.58 18.80
CA ALA A 174 -9.12 10.46 20.12
C ALA A 174 -9.49 9.02 20.43
N ALA A 175 -10.13 8.32 19.47
CA ALA A 175 -10.50 6.92 19.62
C ALA A 175 -9.27 6.01 19.82
N PHE A 176 -8.21 6.23 19.04
CA PHE A 176 -7.00 5.42 19.13
C PHE A 176 -6.23 5.68 20.44
N ARG A 177 -6.18 6.94 20.92
CA ARG A 177 -5.62 7.27 22.23
C ARG A 177 -6.39 6.59 23.36
N ALA A 178 -7.72 6.62 23.32
CA ALA A 178 -8.56 5.95 24.32
C ALA A 178 -8.31 4.44 24.34
N GLY A 179 -8.24 3.80 23.17
CA GLY A 179 -7.88 2.38 23.06
C GLY A 179 -6.49 2.07 23.60
N LEU A 180 -5.51 2.94 23.31
CA LEU A 180 -4.14 2.79 23.78
C LEU A 180 -4.05 2.90 25.31
N THR A 181 -4.71 3.90 25.92
CA THR A 181 -4.77 4.06 27.38
C THR A 181 -5.47 2.88 28.06
N ARG A 182 -6.46 2.30 27.41
CA ARG A 182 -7.13 1.09 27.91
C ARG A 182 -6.20 -0.12 27.93
N MET A 183 -5.34 -0.29 26.91
CA MET A 183 -4.34 -1.35 26.85
C MET A 183 -3.15 -1.11 27.78
N PHE A 184 -2.77 0.14 27.94
CA PHE A 184 -1.59 0.57 28.71
C PHE A 184 -1.99 1.67 29.71
N PRO A 185 -2.61 1.30 30.86
CA PRO A 185 -3.15 2.27 31.82
C PRO A 185 -2.12 3.24 32.41
N ASP A 186 -0.85 2.82 32.44
CA ASP A 186 0.25 3.63 32.95
C ASP A 186 0.75 4.68 31.93
N LEU A 187 0.27 4.64 30.69
CA LEU A 187 0.65 5.59 29.65
C LEU A 187 -0.03 6.93 29.90
N GLN A 188 0.78 7.97 30.09
CA GLN A 188 0.28 9.33 30.28
C GLN A 188 0.09 10.06 28.94
N ALA A 189 -0.79 11.04 28.91
CA ALA A 189 -0.98 11.88 27.71
C ALA A 189 0.33 12.58 27.28
N SER A 190 1.16 12.97 28.24
CA SER A 190 2.48 13.57 28.04
C SER A 190 3.51 12.63 27.43
N ASP A 191 3.30 11.32 27.52
CA ASP A 191 4.19 10.33 26.88
C ASP A 191 4.04 10.29 25.36
N VAL A 192 2.94 10.80 24.82
CA VAL A 192 2.69 10.86 23.36
C VAL A 192 3.20 12.18 22.79
N VAL A 193 4.42 12.20 22.30
CA VAL A 193 5.08 13.36 21.71
C VAL A 193 4.42 13.76 20.39
N ALA A 194 4.07 12.80 19.56
CA ALA A 194 3.38 13.03 18.31
C ALA A 194 2.46 11.84 17.95
N LEU A 195 1.36 12.16 17.27
CA LEU A 195 0.47 11.18 16.66
C LEU A 195 0.07 11.69 15.28
N ARG A 196 0.22 10.83 14.26
CA ARG A 196 -0.20 11.13 12.90
C ARG A 196 -1.08 10.02 12.37
N VAL A 197 -2.25 10.37 11.85
CA VAL A 197 -3.17 9.45 11.19
C VAL A 197 -2.88 9.43 9.70
N THR A 198 -2.85 8.23 9.11
CA THR A 198 -2.76 8.01 7.67
C THR A 198 -3.85 7.04 7.25
N ARG A 199 -4.32 7.16 6.01
CA ARG A 199 -5.38 6.32 5.45
C ARG A 199 -5.02 5.86 4.05
N SER A 200 -5.35 4.61 3.75
CA SER A 200 -5.35 4.09 2.38
C SER A 200 -6.53 3.12 2.19
N ARG A 201 -7.40 3.42 1.23
CA ARG A 201 -8.58 2.58 0.95
C ARG A 201 -8.24 1.29 0.21
N HIS A 202 -7.18 1.28 -0.57
CA HIS A 202 -6.85 0.19 -1.47
C HIS A 202 -5.44 -0.34 -1.19
N VAL A 203 -5.28 -1.05 -0.08
CA VAL A 203 -3.99 -1.64 0.31
C VAL A 203 -3.82 -3.02 -0.33
N LEU A 204 -4.83 -3.88 -0.20
CA LEU A 204 -4.77 -5.25 -0.66
C LEU A 204 -6.09 -5.65 -1.31
N ALA A 205 -6.04 -6.15 -2.53
CA ALA A 205 -7.20 -6.82 -3.12
C ALA A 205 -7.48 -8.12 -2.36
N VAL A 206 -8.72 -8.31 -1.95
CA VAL A 206 -9.16 -9.47 -1.16
C VAL A 206 -9.48 -10.62 -2.10
N PRO A 207 -8.70 -11.71 -2.09
CA PRO A 207 -8.99 -12.88 -2.92
C PRO A 207 -10.27 -13.57 -2.43
N THR A 208 -11.33 -13.45 -3.19
CA THR A 208 -12.60 -14.16 -2.97
C THR A 208 -12.56 -15.55 -3.63
N LEU A 209 -13.61 -16.36 -3.45
CA LEU A 209 -13.75 -17.61 -4.21
C LEU A 209 -13.71 -17.30 -5.72
N HIS A 210 -13.00 -18.16 -6.46
CA HIS A 210 -12.80 -17.99 -7.91
C HIS A 210 -12.14 -16.68 -8.34
N TYR A 211 -11.30 -16.09 -7.47
CA TYR A 211 -10.64 -14.80 -7.71
C TYR A 211 -9.85 -14.76 -9.02
N GLN A 212 -9.20 -15.86 -9.40
CA GLN A 212 -8.44 -15.92 -10.67
C GLN A 212 -9.28 -15.61 -11.91
N ALA A 213 -10.56 -16.02 -11.91
CA ALA A 213 -11.49 -15.71 -12.99
C ALA A 213 -11.97 -14.24 -12.98
N GLN A 214 -11.82 -13.56 -11.86
CA GLN A 214 -12.21 -12.16 -11.68
C GLN A 214 -11.02 -11.19 -11.78
N MET A 215 -9.80 -11.72 -11.83
CA MET A 215 -8.57 -10.94 -11.87
C MET A 215 -8.52 -10.11 -13.18
N PRO A 216 -8.19 -8.81 -13.10
CA PRO A 216 -8.10 -7.98 -14.29
C PRO A 216 -7.03 -8.49 -15.24
N ALA A 217 -7.34 -8.52 -16.52
CA ALA A 217 -6.35 -8.77 -17.55
C ALA A 217 -5.34 -7.62 -17.60
N MET A 218 -4.10 -7.92 -18.01
CA MET A 218 -3.08 -6.88 -18.19
C MET A 218 -3.41 -5.96 -19.36
N ALA A 219 -3.80 -6.53 -20.51
CA ALA A 219 -4.28 -5.78 -21.66
C ALA A 219 -5.77 -5.49 -21.50
N THR A 220 -6.18 -4.25 -21.75
CA THR A 220 -7.57 -3.83 -21.70
C THR A 220 -8.22 -3.89 -23.08
N GLY A 221 -9.53 -3.65 -23.16
CA GLY A 221 -10.24 -3.47 -24.42
C GLY A 221 -9.84 -2.20 -25.19
N VAL A 222 -9.12 -1.28 -24.57
CA VAL A 222 -8.61 -0.05 -25.19
C VAL A 222 -7.18 -0.27 -25.69
N PRO A 223 -6.91 -0.23 -26.99
CA PRO A 223 -5.57 -0.40 -27.54
C PRO A 223 -4.59 0.63 -26.95
N GLY A 224 -3.44 0.16 -26.46
CA GLY A 224 -2.42 1.00 -25.83
C GLY A 224 -2.61 1.21 -24.32
N LEU A 225 -3.74 0.77 -23.74
CA LEU A 225 -3.98 0.85 -22.30
C LEU A 225 -3.75 -0.50 -21.61
N PHE A 226 -2.92 -0.50 -20.58
CA PHE A 226 -2.58 -1.69 -19.78
C PHE A 226 -2.82 -1.43 -18.29
N VAL A 227 -3.13 -2.51 -17.57
CA VAL A 227 -3.31 -2.49 -16.10
C VAL A 227 -2.37 -3.49 -15.47
N VAL A 228 -1.50 -3.02 -14.59
CA VAL A 228 -0.57 -3.86 -13.81
C VAL A 228 -0.59 -3.39 -12.36
N ASN A 229 -1.29 -4.10 -11.50
CA ASN A 229 -1.41 -3.71 -10.09
C ASN A 229 -1.48 -4.91 -9.16
N SER A 230 -1.50 -4.65 -7.86
CA SER A 230 -1.45 -5.67 -6.80
C SER A 230 -2.62 -6.65 -6.82
N ALA A 231 -3.74 -6.35 -7.50
CA ALA A 231 -4.84 -7.30 -7.68
C ALA A 231 -4.44 -8.54 -8.50
N GLN A 232 -3.34 -8.45 -9.26
CA GLN A 232 -2.81 -9.57 -10.06
C GLN A 232 -1.81 -10.44 -9.26
N ILE A 233 -1.53 -10.10 -7.99
CA ILE A 233 -0.71 -10.92 -7.10
C ILE A 233 -1.60 -11.98 -6.45
N VAL A 234 -1.57 -13.18 -6.97
CA VAL A 234 -2.37 -14.32 -6.49
C VAL A 234 -1.46 -15.27 -5.70
N ASN A 235 -1.98 -15.88 -4.64
CA ASN A 235 -1.28 -16.89 -3.83
C ASN A 235 -0.09 -16.39 -3.00
N ALA A 236 0.06 -15.07 -2.83
CA ALA A 236 1.09 -14.49 -1.97
C ALA A 236 0.48 -13.47 -0.99
N ALA A 237 1.13 -13.28 0.15
CA ALA A 237 0.91 -12.07 0.93
C ALA A 237 1.51 -10.90 0.13
N LEU A 238 0.80 -9.77 0.04
CA LEU A 238 1.32 -8.60 -0.65
C LEU A 238 2.67 -8.21 -0.05
N SER A 239 3.73 -8.40 -0.81
CA SER A 239 5.09 -8.08 -0.42
C SER A 239 5.79 -7.27 -1.51
N VAL A 240 6.86 -6.56 -1.14
CA VAL A 240 7.70 -5.85 -2.13
C VAL A 240 8.27 -6.82 -3.16
N ASN A 241 8.68 -8.03 -2.74
CA ASN A 241 9.21 -9.03 -3.66
C ASN A 241 8.17 -9.48 -4.69
N ASP A 242 6.92 -9.68 -4.28
CA ASP A 242 5.86 -10.07 -5.19
C ASP A 242 5.48 -8.93 -6.14
N THR A 243 5.54 -7.69 -5.66
CA THR A 243 5.35 -6.50 -6.50
C THR A 243 6.44 -6.39 -7.57
N ILE A 244 7.71 -6.60 -7.21
CA ILE A 244 8.84 -6.59 -8.15
C ILE A 244 8.69 -7.73 -9.17
N ARG A 245 8.37 -8.94 -8.73
CA ARG A 245 8.14 -10.08 -9.63
C ARG A 245 7.00 -9.82 -10.63
N LEU A 246 5.91 -9.22 -10.17
CA LEU A 246 4.82 -8.82 -11.05
C LEU A 246 5.29 -7.79 -12.08
N ALA A 247 6.03 -6.77 -11.65
CA ALA A 247 6.56 -5.74 -12.53
C ALA A 247 7.48 -6.31 -13.60
N ASP A 248 8.44 -7.16 -13.24
CA ASP A 248 9.37 -7.81 -14.15
C ASP A 248 8.65 -8.70 -15.19
N ALA A 249 7.73 -9.55 -14.71
CA ALA A 249 6.97 -10.42 -15.58
C ALA A 249 6.06 -9.64 -16.54
N SER A 250 5.50 -8.52 -16.09
CA SER A 250 4.64 -7.66 -16.91
C SER A 250 5.45 -6.87 -17.93
N ALA A 251 6.60 -6.33 -17.55
CA ALA A 251 7.50 -5.63 -18.47
C ALA A 251 7.93 -6.55 -19.64
N GLY A 252 8.33 -7.79 -19.36
CA GLY A 252 8.68 -8.76 -20.41
C GLY A 252 7.55 -9.02 -21.40
N ARG A 253 6.30 -9.15 -20.91
CA ARG A 253 5.12 -9.35 -21.76
C ARG A 253 4.80 -8.12 -22.62
N LEU A 254 4.90 -6.92 -22.01
CA LEU A 254 4.64 -5.65 -22.70
C LEU A 254 5.65 -5.41 -23.83
N LEU A 255 6.93 -5.69 -23.58
CA LEU A 255 7.98 -5.58 -24.59
C LEU A 255 7.80 -6.59 -25.73
N ALA A 256 7.43 -7.82 -25.43
CA ALA A 256 7.15 -8.84 -26.43
C ALA A 256 5.94 -8.51 -27.32
N ALA A 257 4.93 -7.84 -26.76
CA ALA A 257 3.77 -7.36 -27.51
C ALA A 257 4.09 -6.16 -28.42
N THR A 258 5.24 -5.52 -28.24
CA THR A 258 5.70 -4.36 -29.04
C THR A 258 6.50 -4.77 -30.27
N ALA A 259 7.06 -5.98 -30.25
CA ALA A 259 7.92 -6.49 -31.33
C ALA A 259 7.14 -7.16 -32.47
N ARG A 260 5.82 -7.14 -32.40
CA ARG A 260 4.90 -7.62 -33.45
C ARG A 260 4.11 -6.46 -34.04
#